data_340c3b840d82b4d2941bddf670d57796
#
_entry.id   340c3b840d82b4d2941bddf670d57796
#
_cell.length_a   1.000
_cell.length_b   1.000
_cell.length_c   1.000
_cell.angle_alpha   90.00
_cell.angle_beta   90.00
_cell.angle_gamma   90.00
#
_symmetry.space_group_name_H-M   'P 1'
#
loop_
_entity.id
_entity.type
_entity.pdbx_description
1 polymer ?
#
loop_
_entity_poly.entity_id
_entity_poly.type
_entity_poly.pdbx_seq_one_letter_code
_entity_poly.pdbx_strand_id
1 'polypeptide(L)'
;MHLSDLKSLHISQLLDIAYALDIDNAQRMRKQELMFAILKKKAKQGEQIFGDGTLEVLPDGFGFLRSPDTSYLASTDDIYISPSQIRRFNLHTGDSIEGEVRTPKDGERYFALVRVESVNGLPPESVKHRMLFENLTPLFPNEHLVLERDMRGDENLTGRIIDMIAPIGKGQRALIVAPPKSGKTVLMQHIAHAITANHPDCALFVLLIDERPEEVTEMQRSVKAEVVASTFDEPASRHVQVAEMVIEKAKRLAESKRDVVILLDSITRLARAYNTVIPSSGKVLTGGVDAAGRWRPHHP
;
A
#
# COMPACT_ATOMS: atom_id res chain seq x y z
N MET A 1 -17.84 -1.93 -15.40
CA MET A 1 -17.82 -2.71 -14.14
C MET A 1 -16.43 -2.68 -13.55
N HIS A 2 -16.29 -2.47 -12.24
CA HIS A 2 -14.98 -2.40 -11.59
C HIS A 2 -14.62 -3.74 -10.93
N LEU A 3 -13.35 -4.15 -11.05
CA LEU A 3 -12.86 -5.42 -10.48
C LEU A 3 -12.89 -5.40 -8.95
N SER A 4 -12.56 -4.25 -8.34
CA SER A 4 -12.60 -4.03 -6.89
C SER A 4 -14.02 -4.17 -6.33
N ASP A 5 -15.06 -3.74 -7.05
CA ASP A 5 -16.46 -3.88 -6.61
C ASP A 5 -16.81 -5.37 -6.44
N LEU A 6 -16.41 -6.21 -7.41
CA LEU A 6 -16.65 -7.66 -7.31
C LEU A 6 -15.87 -8.31 -6.17
N LYS A 7 -14.64 -7.85 -5.89
CA LYS A 7 -13.83 -8.36 -4.78
C LYS A 7 -14.49 -8.09 -3.43
N SER A 8 -15.16 -6.94 -3.26
CA SER A 8 -15.84 -6.54 -2.03
C SER A 8 -17.11 -7.35 -1.73
N LEU A 9 -17.73 -7.96 -2.75
CA LEU A 9 -18.96 -8.71 -2.61
C LEU A 9 -18.77 -10.02 -1.82
N HIS A 10 -19.79 -10.36 -1.03
CA HIS A 10 -19.88 -11.68 -0.41
C HIS A 10 -20.15 -12.76 -1.45
N ILE A 11 -19.73 -14.00 -1.17
CA ILE A 11 -19.85 -15.11 -2.12
C ILE A 11 -21.31 -15.38 -2.56
N SER A 12 -22.28 -15.15 -1.68
CA SER A 12 -23.71 -15.26 -2.00
C SER A 12 -24.14 -14.28 -3.09
N GLN A 13 -23.70 -13.02 -2.99
CA GLN A 13 -24.02 -11.99 -3.98
C GLN A 13 -23.35 -12.27 -5.33
N LEU A 14 -22.14 -12.83 -5.30
CA LEU A 14 -21.46 -13.27 -6.54
C LEU A 14 -22.20 -14.45 -7.19
N LEU A 15 -22.76 -15.37 -6.41
CA LEU A 15 -23.58 -16.45 -6.92
C LEU A 15 -24.86 -15.94 -7.56
N ASP A 16 -25.54 -14.96 -6.96
CA ASP A 16 -26.74 -14.34 -7.53
C ASP A 16 -26.44 -13.70 -8.91
N ILE A 17 -25.31 -12.98 -9.00
CA ILE A 17 -24.85 -12.41 -10.28
C ILE A 17 -24.52 -13.52 -11.29
N ALA A 18 -23.88 -14.59 -10.86
CA ALA A 18 -23.51 -15.70 -11.73
C ALA A 18 -24.73 -16.43 -12.28
N TYR A 19 -25.78 -16.62 -11.46
CA TYR A 19 -27.05 -17.19 -11.91
C TYR A 19 -27.76 -16.28 -12.89
N ALA A 20 -27.80 -14.98 -12.66
CA ALA A 20 -28.36 -14.00 -13.58
C ALA A 20 -27.64 -13.98 -14.95
N LEU A 21 -26.40 -14.43 -14.98
CA LEU A 21 -25.55 -14.50 -16.18
C LEU A 21 -25.53 -15.92 -16.82
N ASP A 22 -26.32 -16.87 -16.33
CA ASP A 22 -26.33 -18.28 -16.79
C ASP A 22 -24.91 -18.88 -16.81
N ILE A 23 -24.21 -18.82 -15.66
CA ILE A 23 -22.91 -19.46 -15.49
C ILE A 23 -23.10 -20.86 -14.91
N ASP A 24 -22.71 -21.87 -15.66
CA ASP A 24 -22.79 -23.27 -15.25
C ASP A 24 -21.86 -23.57 -14.08
N ASN A 25 -22.31 -24.45 -13.17
CA ASN A 25 -21.52 -24.92 -12.03
C ASN A 25 -21.01 -23.85 -11.06
N ALA A 26 -21.61 -22.65 -11.02
CA ALA A 26 -21.20 -21.53 -10.18
C ALA A 26 -21.02 -21.91 -8.69
N GLN A 27 -21.88 -22.81 -8.16
CA GLN A 27 -21.83 -23.27 -6.76
C GLN A 27 -20.56 -24.07 -6.38
N ARG A 28 -19.89 -24.65 -7.38
CA ARG A 28 -18.67 -25.47 -7.16
C ARG A 28 -17.38 -24.66 -7.37
N MET A 29 -17.49 -23.43 -7.85
CA MET A 29 -16.35 -22.57 -8.10
C MET A 29 -15.88 -21.90 -6.82
N ARG A 30 -14.55 -21.73 -6.67
CA ARG A 30 -13.98 -20.87 -5.65
C ARG A 30 -14.32 -19.41 -5.95
N LYS A 31 -14.30 -18.54 -4.94
CA LYS A 31 -14.62 -17.09 -5.09
C LYS A 31 -13.91 -16.48 -6.30
N GLN A 32 -12.62 -16.73 -6.45
CA GLN A 32 -11.80 -16.22 -7.56
C GLN A 32 -12.24 -16.75 -8.92
N GLU A 33 -12.48 -18.05 -9.04
CA GLU A 33 -12.96 -18.67 -10.28
C GLU A 33 -14.33 -18.12 -10.69
N LEU A 34 -15.19 -17.90 -9.69
CA LEU A 34 -16.53 -17.33 -9.90
C LEU A 34 -16.46 -15.88 -10.42
N MET A 35 -15.62 -15.04 -9.77
CA MET A 35 -15.38 -13.67 -10.24
C MET A 35 -14.84 -13.66 -11.67
N PHE A 36 -13.88 -14.53 -11.95
CA PHE A 36 -13.31 -14.65 -13.29
C PHE A 36 -14.35 -15.05 -14.34
N ALA A 37 -15.22 -16.03 -14.03
CA ALA A 37 -16.29 -16.46 -14.92
C ALA A 37 -17.31 -15.33 -15.17
N ILE A 38 -17.69 -14.57 -14.13
CA ILE A 38 -18.57 -13.40 -14.24
C ILE A 38 -17.96 -12.36 -15.19
N LEU A 39 -16.69 -11.99 -14.96
CA LEU A 39 -16.00 -10.99 -15.78
C LEU A 39 -15.85 -11.43 -17.24
N LYS A 40 -15.52 -12.71 -17.48
CA LYS A 40 -15.43 -13.28 -18.83
C LYS A 40 -16.77 -13.25 -19.56
N LYS A 41 -17.87 -13.51 -18.85
CA LYS A 41 -19.21 -13.47 -19.44
C LYS A 41 -19.63 -12.05 -19.78
N LYS A 42 -19.41 -11.10 -18.86
CA LYS A 42 -19.71 -9.67 -19.05
C LYS A 42 -18.86 -9.04 -20.15
N ALA A 43 -17.56 -9.36 -20.23
CA ALA A 43 -16.70 -8.94 -21.33
C ALA A 43 -17.22 -9.42 -22.70
N LYS A 44 -17.74 -10.66 -22.78
CA LYS A 44 -18.38 -11.18 -24.00
C LYS A 44 -19.65 -10.44 -24.38
N GLN A 45 -20.35 -9.83 -23.43
CA GLN A 45 -21.52 -8.99 -23.64
C GLN A 45 -21.17 -7.55 -24.05
N GLY A 46 -19.86 -7.23 -24.16
CA GLY A 46 -19.37 -5.90 -24.55
C GLY A 46 -19.26 -4.92 -23.38
N GLU A 47 -19.40 -5.37 -22.12
CA GLU A 47 -19.22 -4.51 -20.96
C GLU A 47 -17.72 -4.26 -20.73
N GLN A 48 -17.34 -2.98 -20.59
CA GLN A 48 -15.97 -2.61 -20.23
C GLN A 48 -15.67 -2.98 -18.78
N ILE A 49 -14.51 -3.55 -18.57
CA ILE A 49 -14.01 -3.93 -17.24
C ILE A 49 -12.91 -2.95 -16.85
N PHE A 50 -13.01 -2.42 -15.65
CA PHE A 50 -11.98 -1.57 -15.04
C PHE A 50 -11.33 -2.29 -13.89
N GLY A 51 -10.05 -2.01 -13.70
CA GLY A 51 -9.28 -2.51 -12.57
C GLY A 51 -8.28 -1.47 -12.09
N ASP A 52 -7.91 -1.61 -10.84
CA ASP A 52 -6.98 -0.73 -10.14
C ASP A 52 -5.96 -1.54 -9.34
N GLY A 53 -4.89 -0.87 -8.96
CA GLY A 53 -3.86 -1.44 -8.10
C GLY A 53 -2.60 -0.60 -8.07
N THR A 54 -1.64 -1.03 -7.25
CA THR A 54 -0.33 -0.40 -7.15
C THR A 54 0.68 -1.13 -8.01
N LEU A 55 1.35 -0.41 -8.88
CA LEU A 55 2.32 -0.97 -9.83
C LEU A 55 3.58 -1.48 -9.13
N GLU A 56 3.94 -2.72 -9.40
CA GLU A 56 5.26 -3.28 -9.17
C GLU A 56 5.91 -3.56 -10.53
N VAL A 57 7.01 -2.87 -10.83
CA VAL A 57 7.78 -3.10 -12.07
C VAL A 57 8.83 -4.17 -11.79
N LEU A 58 8.85 -5.20 -12.60
CA LEU A 58 9.81 -6.30 -12.50
C LEU A 58 11.08 -6.01 -13.32
N PRO A 59 12.21 -6.70 -13.02
CA PRO A 59 13.49 -6.48 -13.71
C PRO A 59 13.41 -6.62 -15.23
N ASP A 60 12.51 -7.46 -15.73
CA ASP A 60 12.28 -7.66 -17.18
C ASP A 60 11.53 -6.49 -17.85
N GLY A 61 11.18 -5.45 -17.09
CA GLY A 61 10.57 -4.23 -17.58
C GLY A 61 9.05 -4.26 -17.78
N PHE A 62 8.38 -5.38 -17.52
CA PHE A 62 6.93 -5.42 -17.37
C PHE A 62 6.53 -5.29 -15.90
N GLY A 63 5.25 -5.14 -15.61
CA GLY A 63 4.78 -4.98 -14.24
C GLY A 63 3.44 -5.62 -13.97
N PHE A 64 3.08 -5.61 -12.68
CA PHE A 64 1.77 -6.02 -12.19
C PHE A 64 1.17 -4.95 -11.29
N LEU A 65 -0.15 -4.78 -11.37
CA LEU A 65 -0.90 -4.04 -10.37
C LEU A 65 -1.24 -4.97 -9.21
N ARG A 66 -0.68 -4.66 -8.05
CA ARG A 66 -0.86 -5.40 -6.81
C ARG A 66 -1.98 -4.78 -5.97
N SER A 67 -2.71 -5.63 -5.24
CA SER A 67 -3.77 -5.15 -4.33
C SER A 67 -3.21 -4.82 -2.95
N PRO A 68 -3.60 -3.68 -2.34
CA PRO A 68 -3.28 -3.38 -0.95
C PRO A 68 -3.96 -4.38 0.01
N ASP A 69 -5.12 -4.95 -0.34
CA ASP A 69 -5.83 -5.94 0.49
C ASP A 69 -5.00 -7.20 0.79
N THR A 70 -4.09 -7.54 -0.11
CA THR A 70 -3.15 -8.66 0.06
C THR A 70 -1.77 -8.20 0.51
N SER A 71 -1.65 -6.97 1.02
CA SER A 71 -0.35 -6.36 1.35
C SER A 71 0.66 -6.47 0.21
N TYR A 72 0.20 -6.26 -1.02
CA TYR A 72 0.99 -6.34 -2.27
C TYR A 72 1.61 -7.71 -2.57
N LEU A 73 1.08 -8.79 -2.01
CA LEU A 73 1.47 -10.15 -2.37
C LEU A 73 1.09 -10.44 -3.82
N ALA A 74 1.97 -11.20 -4.50
CA ALA A 74 1.66 -11.71 -5.82
C ALA A 74 0.42 -12.61 -5.78
N SER A 75 -0.57 -12.30 -6.61
CA SER A 75 -1.85 -12.98 -6.66
C SER A 75 -2.22 -13.33 -8.10
N THR A 76 -3.11 -14.30 -8.26
CA THR A 76 -3.72 -14.62 -9.55
C THR A 76 -4.63 -13.50 -10.08
N ASP A 77 -5.03 -12.58 -9.19
CA ASP A 77 -5.90 -11.45 -9.50
C ASP A 77 -5.12 -10.19 -9.92
N ASP A 78 -3.80 -10.29 -10.02
CA ASP A 78 -2.95 -9.18 -10.44
C ASP A 78 -3.21 -8.84 -11.91
N ILE A 79 -3.06 -7.56 -12.25
CA ILE A 79 -3.27 -7.07 -13.60
C ILE A 79 -1.91 -6.81 -14.24
N TYR A 80 -1.65 -7.46 -15.35
CA TYR A 80 -0.42 -7.30 -16.12
C TYR A 80 -0.37 -5.96 -16.83
N ILE A 81 0.78 -5.29 -16.77
CA ILE A 81 1.10 -4.08 -17.53
C ILE A 81 2.29 -4.34 -18.44
N SER A 82 2.14 -3.94 -19.71
CA SER A 82 3.20 -4.11 -20.70
C SER A 82 4.34 -3.09 -20.54
N PRO A 83 5.59 -3.45 -20.94
CA PRO A 83 6.72 -2.51 -20.94
C PRO A 83 6.48 -1.25 -21.76
N SER A 84 5.68 -1.36 -22.83
CA SER A 84 5.35 -0.22 -23.69
C SER A 84 4.50 0.83 -22.98
N GLN A 85 3.52 0.40 -22.14
CA GLN A 85 2.70 1.30 -21.34
C GLN A 85 3.52 1.95 -20.22
N ILE A 86 4.37 1.16 -19.54
CA ILE A 86 5.27 1.67 -18.49
C ILE A 86 6.16 2.78 -19.05
N ARG A 87 6.81 2.56 -20.20
CA ARG A 87 7.66 3.58 -20.84
C ARG A 87 6.87 4.77 -21.37
N ARG A 88 5.68 4.53 -21.96
CA ARG A 88 4.86 5.59 -22.55
C ARG A 88 4.47 6.66 -21.54
N PHE A 89 4.05 6.24 -20.35
CA PHE A 89 3.55 7.12 -19.29
C PHE A 89 4.58 7.40 -18.19
N ASN A 90 5.82 6.93 -18.35
CA ASN A 90 6.89 7.06 -17.36
C ASN A 90 6.44 6.56 -15.96
N LEU A 91 5.87 5.34 -15.95
CA LEU A 91 5.37 4.72 -14.73
C LEU A 91 6.50 4.10 -13.92
N HIS A 92 6.36 4.16 -12.60
CA HIS A 92 7.34 3.62 -11.65
C HIS A 92 6.64 2.73 -10.63
N THR A 93 7.40 1.85 -10.00
CA THR A 93 6.92 1.08 -8.85
C THR A 93 6.34 2.03 -7.80
N GLY A 94 5.18 1.66 -7.26
CA GLY A 94 4.44 2.47 -6.30
C GLY A 94 3.33 3.34 -6.91
N ASP A 95 3.28 3.52 -8.24
CA ASP A 95 2.18 4.24 -8.88
C ASP A 95 0.85 3.50 -8.68
N SER A 96 -0.16 4.20 -8.19
CA SER A 96 -1.54 3.71 -8.15
C SER A 96 -2.19 3.95 -9.50
N ILE A 97 -2.55 2.88 -10.19
CA ILE A 97 -3.06 2.93 -11.57
C ILE A 97 -4.48 2.40 -11.60
N GLU A 98 -5.34 3.10 -12.31
CA GLU A 98 -6.68 2.66 -12.66
C GLU A 98 -6.84 2.68 -14.18
N GLY A 99 -7.53 1.69 -14.73
CA GLY A 99 -7.75 1.65 -16.16
C GLY A 99 -8.59 0.48 -16.64
N GLU A 100 -8.83 0.49 -17.93
CA GLU A 100 -9.56 -0.56 -18.63
C GLU A 100 -8.70 -1.82 -18.76
N VAL A 101 -9.26 -2.97 -18.39
CA VAL A 101 -8.60 -4.26 -18.43
C VAL A 101 -9.34 -5.23 -19.34
N ARG A 102 -8.59 -6.12 -19.98
CA ARG A 102 -9.16 -7.23 -20.74
C ARG A 102 -8.97 -8.56 -20.01
N THR A 103 -9.85 -9.46 -20.26
CA THR A 103 -9.74 -10.85 -19.82
C THR A 103 -8.52 -11.52 -20.45
N PRO A 104 -7.91 -12.50 -19.75
CA PRO A 104 -6.85 -13.30 -20.30
C PRO A 104 -7.28 -14.02 -21.59
N LYS A 105 -6.37 -14.08 -22.57
CA LYS A 105 -6.49 -14.92 -23.76
C LYS A 105 -6.10 -16.36 -23.43
N ASP A 106 -6.33 -17.25 -24.38
CA ASP A 106 -5.92 -18.65 -24.24
C ASP A 106 -4.39 -18.72 -24.03
N GLY A 107 -3.99 -19.34 -22.91
CA GLY A 107 -2.59 -19.41 -22.46
C GLY A 107 -2.10 -18.30 -21.55
N GLU A 108 -2.86 -17.22 -21.39
CA GLU A 108 -2.57 -16.16 -20.41
C GLU A 108 -3.22 -16.48 -19.06
N ARG A 109 -2.56 -16.07 -17.95
CA ARG A 109 -3.07 -16.29 -16.59
C ARG A 109 -3.69 -15.04 -15.96
N TYR A 110 -3.26 -13.85 -16.40
CA TYR A 110 -3.58 -12.57 -15.76
C TYR A 110 -4.47 -11.71 -16.65
N PHE A 111 -5.30 -10.88 -16.03
CA PHE A 111 -5.89 -9.74 -16.71
C PHE A 111 -4.77 -8.84 -17.25
N ALA A 112 -5.03 -8.17 -18.35
CA ALA A 112 -4.06 -7.25 -18.93
C ALA A 112 -4.65 -5.84 -19.04
N LEU A 113 -3.90 -4.84 -18.61
CA LEU A 113 -4.29 -3.45 -18.77
C LEU A 113 -4.28 -3.08 -20.27
N VAL A 114 -5.39 -2.57 -20.75
CA VAL A 114 -5.56 -2.12 -22.14
C VAL A 114 -5.29 -0.62 -22.22
N ARG A 115 -5.91 0.15 -21.32
CA ARG A 115 -5.84 1.60 -21.30
C ARG A 115 -5.68 2.11 -19.88
N VAL A 116 -4.72 3.01 -19.68
CA VAL A 116 -4.54 3.74 -18.41
C VAL A 116 -5.53 4.91 -18.39
N GLU A 117 -6.39 4.96 -17.38
CA GLU A 117 -7.35 6.06 -17.17
C GLU A 117 -6.81 7.10 -16.18
N SER A 118 -6.23 6.64 -15.06
CA SER A 118 -5.64 7.52 -14.07
C SER A 118 -4.35 6.93 -13.50
N VAL A 119 -3.46 7.81 -13.03
CA VAL A 119 -2.24 7.49 -12.29
C VAL A 119 -2.20 8.38 -11.05
N ASN A 120 -2.21 7.79 -9.86
CA ASN A 120 -2.28 8.50 -8.58
C ASN A 120 -3.46 9.49 -8.48
N GLY A 121 -4.59 9.17 -9.14
CA GLY A 121 -5.78 10.01 -9.21
C GLY A 121 -5.67 11.18 -10.20
N LEU A 122 -4.61 11.26 -11.00
CA LEU A 122 -4.38 12.30 -12.00
C LEU A 122 -4.44 11.72 -13.42
N PRO A 123 -4.74 12.53 -14.44
CA PRO A 123 -4.66 12.11 -15.83
C PRO A 123 -3.24 11.62 -16.19
N PRO A 124 -3.09 10.52 -16.96
CA PRO A 124 -1.78 9.91 -17.23
C PRO A 124 -0.76 10.85 -17.87
N GLU A 125 -1.22 11.77 -18.72
CA GLU A 125 -0.33 12.73 -19.41
C GLU A 125 0.25 13.78 -18.44
N SER A 126 -0.45 14.12 -17.35
CA SER A 126 0.05 15.07 -16.35
C SER A 126 1.17 14.49 -15.49
N VAL A 127 1.19 13.17 -15.33
CA VAL A 127 2.16 12.45 -14.49
C VAL A 127 3.47 12.19 -15.23
N LYS A 128 3.44 12.16 -16.56
CA LYS A 128 4.59 11.85 -17.41
C LYS A 128 5.83 12.71 -17.16
N HIS A 129 5.62 13.97 -16.80
CA HIS A 129 6.69 14.96 -16.58
C HIS A 129 6.82 15.36 -15.11
N ARG A 130 6.36 14.50 -14.19
CA ARG A 130 6.49 14.75 -12.75
C ARG A 130 7.96 14.80 -12.33
N MET A 131 8.24 15.62 -11.33
CA MET A 131 9.53 15.62 -10.66
C MET A 131 9.61 14.40 -9.74
N LEU A 132 10.67 13.61 -9.89
CA LEU A 132 10.89 12.44 -9.05
C LEU A 132 11.18 12.85 -7.60
N PHE A 133 10.78 12.02 -6.65
CA PHE A 133 10.95 12.27 -5.21
C PHE A 133 12.41 12.60 -4.84
N GLU A 134 13.35 11.89 -5.45
CA GLU A 134 14.79 12.06 -5.23
C GLU A 134 15.32 13.45 -5.65
N ASN A 135 14.60 14.12 -6.54
CA ASN A 135 14.96 15.46 -7.04
C ASN A 135 14.22 16.59 -6.29
N LEU A 136 13.37 16.25 -5.32
CA LEU A 136 12.68 17.23 -4.49
C LEU A 136 13.68 17.86 -3.50
N THR A 137 13.59 19.17 -3.31
CA THR A 137 14.39 19.88 -2.30
C THR A 137 13.85 19.60 -0.90
N PRO A 138 14.63 18.98 -0.01
CA PRO A 138 14.19 18.78 1.38
C PRO A 138 14.08 20.12 2.10
N LEU A 139 12.99 20.32 2.82
CA LEU A 139 12.74 21.49 3.65
C LEU A 139 12.69 21.10 5.11
N PHE A 140 12.96 22.08 6.00
CA PHE A 140 12.65 21.89 7.42
C PHE A 140 11.13 21.79 7.61
N PRO A 141 10.66 20.96 8.57
CA PRO A 141 9.23 20.83 8.86
C PRO A 141 8.73 22.12 9.51
N ASN A 142 8.10 22.97 8.70
CA ASN A 142 7.56 24.28 9.11
C ASN A 142 6.04 24.30 9.21
N GLU A 143 5.37 23.23 8.81
CA GLU A 143 3.93 23.06 8.90
C GLU A 143 3.60 22.00 9.94
N HIS A 144 2.88 22.40 11.00
CA HIS A 144 2.54 21.51 12.11
C HIS A 144 1.46 20.49 11.74
N LEU A 145 1.72 19.23 12.02
CA LEU A 145 0.73 18.15 11.93
C LEU A 145 -0.03 18.08 13.26
N VAL A 146 -1.10 18.84 13.38
CA VAL A 146 -1.88 18.97 14.62
C VAL A 146 -2.58 17.66 14.97
N LEU A 147 -2.33 17.15 16.18
CA LEU A 147 -2.92 15.92 16.70
C LEU A 147 -4.00 16.17 17.76
N GLU A 148 -4.04 17.34 18.39
CA GLU A 148 -5.12 17.72 19.33
C GLU A 148 -6.44 17.82 18.57
N ARG A 149 -7.50 17.24 19.15
CA ARG A 149 -8.87 17.26 18.60
C ARG A 149 -9.83 17.90 19.58
N ASP A 150 -10.89 18.52 19.08
CA ASP A 150 -11.96 19.07 19.94
C ASP A 150 -12.89 17.94 20.43
N MET A 151 -12.38 17.13 21.33
CA MET A 151 -13.11 16.03 21.96
C MET A 151 -12.63 15.80 23.40
N ARG A 152 -13.47 15.19 24.24
CA ARG A 152 -13.08 14.79 25.60
C ARG A 152 -12.57 13.36 25.61
N GLY A 153 -11.64 13.06 26.51
CA GLY A 153 -11.14 11.71 26.76
C GLY A 153 -9.63 11.53 26.52
N ASP A 154 -9.15 10.35 26.82
CA ASP A 154 -7.71 10.02 26.83
C ASP A 154 -7.08 10.13 25.43
N GLU A 155 -7.86 9.90 24.39
CA GLU A 155 -7.39 9.99 23.01
C GLU A 155 -7.00 11.42 22.64
N ASN A 156 -7.80 12.40 23.02
CA ASN A 156 -7.44 13.81 22.81
C ASN A 156 -6.28 14.24 23.71
N LEU A 157 -6.22 13.75 24.96
CA LEU A 157 -5.11 14.02 25.85
C LEU A 157 -3.79 13.57 25.26
N THR A 158 -3.75 12.41 24.60
CA THR A 158 -2.58 11.91 23.87
C THR A 158 -2.14 12.90 22.79
N GLY A 159 -3.03 13.34 21.90
CA GLY A 159 -2.71 14.30 20.85
C GLY A 159 -2.19 15.62 21.40
N ARG A 160 -2.88 16.18 22.40
CA ARG A 160 -2.49 17.41 23.07
C ARG A 160 -1.12 17.34 23.73
N ILE A 161 -0.80 16.24 24.42
CA ILE A 161 0.52 16.06 25.05
C ILE A 161 1.63 16.05 23.98
N ILE A 162 1.40 15.35 22.85
CA ILE A 162 2.39 15.30 21.76
C ILE A 162 2.59 16.70 21.18
N ASP A 163 1.51 17.42 20.87
CA ASP A 163 1.57 18.76 20.29
C ASP A 163 2.26 19.77 21.19
N MET A 164 2.12 19.63 22.51
CA MET A 164 2.77 20.52 23.49
C MET A 164 4.25 20.19 23.75
N ILE A 165 4.62 18.90 23.77
CA ILE A 165 5.96 18.47 24.23
C ILE A 165 6.88 18.11 23.07
N ALA A 166 6.32 17.47 22.03
CA ALA A 166 7.06 16.96 20.88
C ALA A 166 6.26 17.15 19.58
N PRO A 167 5.95 18.42 19.19
CA PRO A 167 5.14 18.69 18.01
C PRO A 167 5.78 18.07 16.76
N ILE A 168 4.95 17.50 15.91
CA ILE A 168 5.36 16.83 14.68
C ILE A 168 5.01 17.73 13.49
N GLY A 169 5.97 18.01 12.63
CA GLY A 169 5.75 18.75 11.39
C GLY A 169 5.74 17.86 10.17
N LYS A 170 5.09 18.32 9.09
CA LYS A 170 5.11 17.64 7.79
C LYS A 170 6.54 17.50 7.29
N GLY A 171 6.91 16.29 6.85
CA GLY A 171 8.29 15.95 6.46
C GLY A 171 9.20 15.51 7.62
N GLN A 172 8.72 15.55 8.86
CA GLN A 172 9.50 15.15 10.03
C GLN A 172 9.50 13.62 10.21
N ARG A 173 10.63 13.10 10.68
CA ARG A 173 10.76 11.73 11.19
C ARG A 173 10.68 11.75 12.71
N ALA A 174 9.71 11.04 13.26
CA ALA A 174 9.52 10.90 14.70
C ALA A 174 9.77 9.43 15.13
N LEU A 175 10.30 9.24 16.33
CA LEU A 175 10.55 7.92 16.91
C LEU A 175 9.73 7.76 18.20
N ILE A 176 8.91 6.70 18.24
CA ILE A 176 8.20 6.29 19.45
C ILE A 176 9.02 5.21 20.15
N VAL A 177 9.58 5.55 21.30
CA VAL A 177 10.34 4.61 22.15
C VAL A 177 9.45 4.18 23.29
N ALA A 178 9.12 2.90 23.34
CA ALA A 178 8.22 2.35 24.34
C ALA A 178 8.66 0.95 24.76
N PRO A 179 8.70 0.64 26.07
CA PRO A 179 8.92 -0.73 26.53
C PRO A 179 7.73 -1.64 26.12
N PRO A 180 7.93 -2.96 26.12
CA PRO A 180 6.83 -3.88 25.84
C PRO A 180 5.64 -3.65 26.79
N LYS A 181 4.41 -3.75 26.25
CA LYS A 181 3.14 -3.59 27.00
C LYS A 181 2.92 -2.22 27.63
N SER A 182 3.54 -1.15 27.14
CA SER A 182 3.38 0.22 27.63
C SER A 182 2.34 1.05 26.85
N GLY A 183 1.55 0.46 26.00
CA GLY A 183 0.51 1.15 25.24
C GLY A 183 0.96 1.74 23.90
N LYS A 184 2.10 1.28 23.32
CA LYS A 184 2.60 1.75 22.02
C LYS A 184 1.52 1.67 20.92
N THR A 185 0.83 0.54 20.81
CA THR A 185 -0.22 0.32 19.79
C THR A 185 -1.38 1.31 19.97
N VAL A 186 -1.82 1.53 21.20
CA VAL A 186 -2.87 2.53 21.54
C VAL A 186 -2.42 3.94 21.15
N LEU A 187 -1.16 4.29 21.46
CA LEU A 187 -0.58 5.57 21.07
C LEU A 187 -0.60 5.76 19.54
N MET A 188 -0.23 4.74 18.79
CA MET A 188 -0.26 4.77 17.32
C MET A 188 -1.70 4.90 16.78
N GLN A 189 -2.67 4.20 17.37
CA GLN A 189 -4.08 4.33 17.02
C GLN A 189 -4.58 5.76 17.26
N HIS A 190 -4.27 6.37 18.42
CA HIS A 190 -4.63 7.76 18.72
C HIS A 190 -4.04 8.75 17.72
N ILE A 191 -2.78 8.56 17.33
CA ILE A 191 -2.12 9.38 16.29
C ILE A 191 -2.82 9.19 14.94
N ALA A 192 -3.11 7.95 14.54
CA ALA A 192 -3.79 7.65 13.29
C ALA A 192 -5.19 8.30 13.23
N HIS A 193 -5.96 8.21 14.30
CA HIS A 193 -7.28 8.85 14.41
C HIS A 193 -7.18 10.38 14.36
N ALA A 194 -6.18 10.96 15.01
CA ALA A 194 -5.96 12.40 14.98
C ALA A 194 -5.62 12.89 13.57
N ILE A 195 -4.72 12.19 12.87
CA ILE A 195 -4.35 12.50 11.48
C ILE A 195 -5.58 12.39 10.56
N THR A 196 -6.34 11.32 10.67
CA THR A 196 -7.54 11.11 9.86
C THR A 196 -8.59 12.18 10.08
N ALA A 197 -8.73 12.67 11.32
CA ALA A 197 -9.73 13.68 11.68
C ALA A 197 -9.30 15.10 11.28
N ASN A 198 -8.04 15.46 11.55
CA ASN A 198 -7.54 16.82 11.37
C ASN A 198 -6.96 17.07 9.99
N HIS A 199 -6.46 16.01 9.34
CA HIS A 199 -5.77 16.07 8.04
C HIS A 199 -6.36 15.05 7.05
N PRO A 200 -7.64 15.18 6.64
CA PRO A 200 -8.34 14.20 5.80
C PRO A 200 -7.72 14.04 4.41
N ASP A 201 -6.97 15.03 3.93
CA ASP A 201 -6.28 14.99 2.63
C ASP A 201 -4.94 14.24 2.67
N CYS A 202 -4.42 13.97 3.88
CA CYS A 202 -3.21 13.17 4.04
C CYS A 202 -3.46 11.71 3.72
N ALA A 203 -2.59 11.11 2.92
CA ALA A 203 -2.56 9.67 2.75
C ALA A 203 -1.87 9.04 3.96
N LEU A 204 -2.63 8.27 4.74
CA LEU A 204 -2.13 7.60 5.94
C LEU A 204 -1.90 6.11 5.66
N PHE A 205 -0.66 5.67 5.88
CA PHE A 205 -0.26 4.27 5.85
C PHE A 205 0.09 3.78 7.25
N VAL A 206 -0.36 2.58 7.58
CA VAL A 206 0.10 1.86 8.78
C VAL A 206 0.83 0.61 8.29
N LEU A 207 2.14 0.57 8.51
CA LEU A 207 3.01 -0.52 8.09
C LEU A 207 3.40 -1.36 9.30
N LEU A 208 2.90 -2.59 9.35
CA LEU A 208 3.12 -3.54 10.43
C LEU A 208 4.08 -4.65 9.96
N ILE A 209 5.26 -4.71 10.57
CA ILE A 209 6.31 -5.66 10.19
C ILE A 209 6.59 -6.63 11.33
N ASP A 210 6.46 -7.93 11.03
CA ASP A 210 6.68 -9.03 11.97
C ASP A 210 5.73 -8.92 13.20
N GLU A 211 4.52 -8.40 13.00
CA GLU A 211 3.48 -8.30 14.02
C GLU A 211 2.52 -9.52 13.96
N ARG A 212 1.72 -9.68 15.00
CA ARG A 212 0.78 -10.78 15.10
C ARG A 212 -0.48 -10.54 14.28
N PRO A 213 -1.11 -11.56 13.66
CA PRO A 213 -2.32 -11.41 12.87
C PRO A 213 -3.49 -10.74 13.60
N GLU A 214 -3.63 -10.99 14.91
CA GLU A 214 -4.65 -10.34 15.75
C GLU A 214 -4.42 -8.84 15.89
N GLU A 215 -3.16 -8.37 16.03
CA GLU A 215 -2.82 -6.95 16.11
C GLU A 215 -3.04 -6.24 14.76
N VAL A 216 -2.75 -6.94 13.67
CA VAL A 216 -3.05 -6.45 12.31
C VAL A 216 -4.55 -6.26 12.13
N THR A 217 -5.35 -7.25 12.50
CA THR A 217 -6.81 -7.19 12.38
C THR A 217 -7.40 -6.08 13.24
N GLU A 218 -6.90 -5.90 14.46
CA GLU A 218 -7.33 -4.83 15.35
C GLU A 218 -7.04 -3.45 14.72
N MET A 219 -5.83 -3.25 14.20
CA MET A 219 -5.45 -2.00 13.55
C MET A 219 -6.33 -1.73 12.32
N GLN A 220 -6.56 -2.72 11.46
CA GLN A 220 -7.44 -2.60 10.28
C GLN A 220 -8.88 -2.21 10.64
N ARG A 221 -9.38 -2.63 11.79
CA ARG A 221 -10.74 -2.31 12.26
C ARG A 221 -10.82 -0.95 12.94
N SER A 222 -9.76 -0.51 13.60
CA SER A 222 -9.76 0.70 14.42
C SER A 222 -9.44 1.95 13.60
N VAL A 223 -8.59 1.88 12.56
CA VAL A 223 -8.11 3.08 11.86
C VAL A 223 -8.59 3.15 10.41
N LYS A 224 -8.89 4.36 9.94
CA LYS A 224 -9.16 4.65 8.52
C LYS A 224 -7.86 4.98 7.79
N ALA A 225 -7.06 3.97 7.56
CA ALA A 225 -5.77 4.08 6.88
C ALA A 225 -5.58 2.90 5.96
N GLU A 226 -4.63 2.99 5.05
CA GLU A 226 -4.16 1.81 4.34
C GLU A 226 -3.23 1.02 5.26
N VAL A 227 -3.74 -0.09 5.82
CA VAL A 227 -2.98 -0.97 6.72
C VAL A 227 -2.35 -2.07 5.90
N VAL A 228 -1.03 -2.06 5.85
CA VAL A 228 -0.21 -3.03 5.12
C VAL A 228 0.62 -3.79 6.13
N ALA A 229 0.59 -5.12 6.06
CA ALA A 229 1.25 -5.95 7.05
C ALA A 229 2.05 -7.09 6.42
N SER A 230 3.10 -7.47 7.11
CA SER A 230 3.78 -8.75 6.94
C SER A 230 3.95 -9.37 8.33
N THR A 231 3.27 -10.49 8.54
CA THR A 231 3.14 -11.14 9.84
C THR A 231 4.38 -11.97 10.21
N PHE A 232 4.51 -12.34 11.48
CA PHE A 232 5.70 -12.99 12.03
C PHE A 232 6.03 -14.36 11.42
N ASP A 233 5.08 -15.01 10.79
CA ASP A 233 5.21 -16.30 10.10
C ASP A 233 5.76 -16.16 8.66
N GLU A 234 5.84 -14.94 8.14
CA GLU A 234 6.39 -14.67 6.80
C GLU A 234 7.93 -14.55 6.83
N PRO A 235 8.62 -14.85 5.71
CA PRO A 235 10.07 -14.73 5.62
C PRO A 235 10.54 -13.27 5.62
N ALA A 236 11.77 -13.02 6.08
CA ALA A 236 12.38 -11.68 6.14
C ALA A 236 12.36 -10.93 4.79
N SER A 237 12.52 -11.64 3.68
CA SER A 237 12.42 -11.07 2.32
C SER A 237 11.05 -10.44 2.05
N ARG A 238 10.00 -11.03 2.61
CA ARG A 238 8.64 -10.50 2.50
C ARG A 238 8.47 -9.20 3.28
N HIS A 239 9.02 -9.13 4.49
CA HIS A 239 9.02 -7.90 5.30
C HIS A 239 9.66 -6.74 4.55
N VAL A 240 10.81 -6.99 3.91
CA VAL A 240 11.51 -5.98 3.10
C VAL A 240 10.68 -5.57 1.88
N GLN A 241 10.16 -6.53 1.12
CA GLN A 241 9.34 -6.27 -0.07
C GLN A 241 8.13 -5.40 0.24
N VAL A 242 7.39 -5.71 1.31
CA VAL A 242 6.21 -4.94 1.73
C VAL A 242 6.59 -3.51 2.10
N ALA A 243 7.68 -3.35 2.87
CA ALA A 243 8.15 -2.04 3.28
C ALA A 243 8.58 -1.20 2.06
N GLU A 244 9.31 -1.78 1.12
CA GLU A 244 9.72 -1.11 -0.12
C GLU A 244 8.52 -0.68 -0.96
N MET A 245 7.50 -1.53 -1.11
CA MET A 245 6.28 -1.18 -1.83
C MET A 245 5.54 0.01 -1.21
N VAL A 246 5.40 0.05 0.13
CA VAL A 246 4.76 1.18 0.82
C VAL A 246 5.57 2.46 0.65
N ILE A 247 6.91 2.38 0.77
CA ILE A 247 7.80 3.53 0.60
C ILE A 247 7.72 4.08 -0.83
N GLU A 248 7.79 3.21 -1.84
CA GLU A 248 7.68 3.64 -3.23
C GLU A 248 6.31 4.25 -3.53
N LYS A 249 5.22 3.67 -3.00
CA LYS A 249 3.88 4.26 -3.12
C LYS A 249 3.81 5.64 -2.47
N ALA A 250 4.36 5.79 -1.27
CA ALA A 250 4.44 7.07 -0.57
C ALA A 250 5.19 8.14 -1.38
N LYS A 251 6.34 7.77 -1.98
CA LYS A 251 7.08 8.67 -2.88
C LYS A 251 6.24 9.12 -4.08
N ARG A 252 5.53 8.19 -4.74
CA ARG A 252 4.67 8.51 -5.90
C ARG A 252 3.53 9.46 -5.51
N LEU A 253 2.95 9.30 -4.33
CA LEU A 253 1.94 10.22 -3.82
C LEU A 253 2.53 11.60 -3.51
N ALA A 254 3.70 11.66 -2.89
CA ALA A 254 4.41 12.93 -2.62
C ALA A 254 4.76 13.67 -3.92
N GLU A 255 5.20 12.97 -4.98
CA GLU A 255 5.42 13.53 -6.31
C GLU A 255 4.14 14.13 -6.91
N SER A 256 2.99 13.58 -6.54
CA SER A 256 1.66 14.08 -6.91
C SER A 256 1.14 15.17 -5.96
N LYS A 257 2.01 15.74 -5.11
CA LYS A 257 1.72 16.82 -4.15
C LYS A 257 0.69 16.42 -3.07
N ARG A 258 0.62 15.15 -2.72
CA ARG A 258 -0.17 14.68 -1.59
C ARG A 258 0.73 14.53 -0.37
N ASP A 259 0.25 15.00 0.77
CA ASP A 259 0.90 14.74 2.04
C ASP A 259 0.76 13.27 2.41
N VAL A 260 1.84 12.67 2.89
CA VAL A 260 1.87 11.25 3.25
C VAL A 260 2.40 11.08 4.66
N VAL A 261 1.71 10.28 5.45
CA VAL A 261 2.16 9.87 6.78
C VAL A 261 2.27 8.35 6.82
N ILE A 262 3.41 7.85 7.30
CA ILE A 262 3.65 6.42 7.50
C ILE A 262 3.87 6.16 9.00
N LEU A 263 3.00 5.36 9.60
CA LEU A 263 3.17 4.82 10.93
C LEU A 263 3.77 3.42 10.81
N LEU A 264 4.99 3.24 11.28
CA LEU A 264 5.73 1.97 11.16
C LEU A 264 5.86 1.28 12.53
N ASP A 265 5.38 0.07 12.63
CA ASP A 265 5.59 -0.84 13.75
C ASP A 265 6.17 -2.19 13.27
N SER A 266 7.44 -2.54 13.49
CA SER A 266 8.42 -1.73 14.17
C SER A 266 9.69 -1.61 13.31
N ILE A 267 10.35 -0.48 13.41
CA ILE A 267 11.63 -0.23 12.71
C ILE A 267 12.72 -1.23 13.13
N THR A 268 12.70 -1.71 14.37
CA THR A 268 13.67 -2.69 14.87
C THR A 268 13.54 -4.02 14.14
N ARG A 269 12.30 -4.48 13.90
CA ARG A 269 12.03 -5.74 13.19
C ARG A 269 12.35 -5.61 11.70
N LEU A 270 12.03 -4.46 11.11
CA LEU A 270 12.39 -4.16 9.73
C LEU A 270 13.91 -4.14 9.54
N ALA A 271 14.67 -3.52 10.45
CA ALA A 271 16.12 -3.51 10.39
C ALA A 271 16.73 -4.93 10.48
N ARG A 272 16.15 -5.81 11.31
CA ARG A 272 16.55 -7.22 11.39
C ARG A 272 16.25 -7.97 10.08
N ALA A 273 15.10 -7.70 9.45
CA ALA A 273 14.76 -8.29 8.16
C ALA A 273 15.77 -7.89 7.08
N TYR A 274 16.13 -6.61 7.01
CA TYR A 274 17.19 -6.15 6.10
C TYR A 274 18.54 -6.83 6.36
N ASN A 275 18.95 -7.00 7.62
CA ASN A 275 20.18 -7.72 7.95
C ASN A 275 20.19 -9.17 7.47
N THR A 276 19.02 -9.81 7.39
CA THR A 276 18.90 -11.19 6.93
C THR A 276 18.94 -11.30 5.40
N VAL A 277 18.39 -10.30 4.70
CA VAL A 277 18.20 -10.34 3.24
C VAL A 277 19.42 -9.79 2.50
N ILE A 278 20.04 -8.72 3.02
CA ILE A 278 21.17 -8.07 2.36
C ILE A 278 22.47 -8.85 2.63
N PRO A 279 23.32 -9.07 1.62
CA PRO A 279 24.63 -9.69 1.84
C PRO A 279 25.43 -8.93 2.88
N SER A 280 26.00 -9.66 3.85
CA SER A 280 26.78 -9.06 4.94
C SER A 280 27.99 -8.30 4.39
N SER A 281 28.16 -7.06 4.87
CA SER A 281 29.35 -6.25 4.59
C SER A 281 30.56 -6.63 5.44
N GLY A 282 30.38 -7.49 6.45
CA GLY A 282 31.38 -7.82 7.46
C GLY A 282 31.61 -6.71 8.50
N LYS A 283 30.89 -5.59 8.41
CA LYS A 283 30.94 -4.47 9.36
C LYS A 283 29.64 -4.33 10.11
N VAL A 284 29.64 -4.72 11.38
CA VAL A 284 28.48 -4.61 12.27
C VAL A 284 28.53 -3.27 13.02
N LEU A 285 27.44 -2.50 12.89
CA LEU A 285 27.25 -1.24 13.58
C LEU A 285 26.76 -1.47 15.03
N THR A 286 26.78 -0.42 15.85
CA THR A 286 26.18 -0.44 17.18
C THR A 286 24.70 -0.89 17.09
N GLY A 287 24.30 -1.85 17.93
CA GLY A 287 22.97 -2.44 17.91
C GLY A 287 22.81 -3.67 17.01
N GLY A 288 23.89 -4.21 16.44
CA GLY A 288 23.88 -5.46 15.69
C GLY A 288 23.36 -5.34 14.25
N VAL A 289 23.29 -4.12 13.71
CA VAL A 289 22.89 -3.86 12.33
C VAL A 289 24.12 -3.89 11.42
N ASP A 290 24.08 -4.68 10.33
CA ASP A 290 25.13 -4.68 9.33
C ASP A 290 25.20 -3.32 8.62
N ALA A 291 26.41 -2.85 8.30
CA ALA A 291 26.59 -1.58 7.61
C ALA A 291 25.91 -1.55 6.21
N ALA A 292 25.80 -2.70 5.54
CA ALA A 292 25.07 -2.84 4.29
C ALA A 292 23.53 -2.85 4.49
N GLY A 293 23.06 -3.37 5.63
CA GLY A 293 21.66 -3.36 6.06
C GLY A 293 21.16 -1.98 6.51
N ARG A 294 22.03 -1.01 6.56
CA ARG A 294 21.65 0.37 6.79
C ARG A 294 20.82 0.84 5.60
N TRP A 295 19.54 1.04 5.82
CA TRP A 295 18.67 1.65 4.81
C TRP A 295 19.34 2.93 4.30
N ARG A 296 19.80 2.88 3.07
CA ARG A 296 20.24 4.08 2.39
C ARG A 296 19.00 4.74 1.83
N PRO A 297 18.54 5.89 2.34
CA PRO A 297 17.83 6.78 1.46
C PRO A 297 18.77 6.99 0.28
N HIS A 298 18.31 6.72 -0.92
CA HIS A 298 19.08 7.03 -2.12
C HIS A 298 19.55 8.47 -1.98
N HIS A 299 20.83 8.63 -1.67
CA HIS A 299 21.49 9.90 -1.82
C HIS A 299 21.79 10.05 -3.30
N PRO A 300 21.54 11.25 -3.90
CA PRO A 300 22.06 11.57 -5.19
C PRO A 300 23.59 11.47 -5.21
#